data_76e6379340115a350ca006786c33fac5
#
_entry.id   76e6379340115a350ca006786c33fac5
#
_cell.length_a   1.000
_cell.length_b   1.000
_cell.length_c   1.000
_cell.angle_alpha   90.00
_cell.angle_beta   90.00
_cell.angle_gamma   90.00
#
_symmetry.space_group_name_H-M   'P 1'
#
loop_
_entity.id
_entity.type
_entity.pdbx_description
1 polymer ?
#
loop_
_entity_poly.entity_id
_entity_poly.type
_entity_poly.pdbx_seq_one_letter_code
_entity_poly.pdbx_strand_id
1 'polypeptide(L)'
;MASLHFTGQEVLFSPDEIIVSKTDCLGKMTYVNQTFCNVSGYKETELLGQPHSLIRHANMPRCVFKLVWERIQSGREVFGYVVNQTINHDYYWVMAHITPSYNAQNHIIGYHSNRRVPDKA
;
A
#
# COMPACT_ATOMS: atom_id res chain seq x y z
N MET A 1 -22.05 16.25 0.63
CA MET A 1 -20.90 15.39 0.29
C MET A 1 -20.97 14.13 1.12
N ALA A 2 -20.95 12.99 0.46
CA ALA A 2 -20.96 11.73 1.17
C ALA A 2 -19.60 11.54 1.86
N SER A 3 -19.60 11.29 3.15
CA SER A 3 -18.40 10.95 3.88
C SER A 3 -18.09 9.45 3.69
N LEU A 4 -16.80 9.14 3.54
CA LEU A 4 -16.35 7.76 3.49
C LEU A 4 -16.36 7.20 4.91
N HIS A 5 -16.99 6.03 5.07
CA HIS A 5 -16.99 5.32 6.33
C HIS A 5 -16.12 4.07 6.19
N PHE A 6 -15.20 3.90 7.13
CA PHE A 6 -14.34 2.73 7.18
C PHE A 6 -14.72 1.91 8.39
N THR A 7 -14.98 0.61 8.16
CA THR A 7 -15.33 -0.32 9.23
C THR A 7 -14.11 -0.64 10.08
N GLY A 8 -14.37 -1.02 11.33
CA GLY A 8 -13.32 -1.34 12.28
C GLY A 8 -12.83 -0.10 13.02
N GLN A 9 -11.70 -0.25 13.68
CA GLN A 9 -11.06 0.83 14.42
C GLN A 9 -9.81 1.27 13.70
N GLU A 10 -9.45 2.55 13.87
CA GLU A 10 -8.23 3.07 13.30
C GLU A 10 -7.02 2.56 14.08
N VAL A 11 -6.07 1.96 13.35
CA VAL A 11 -4.79 1.55 13.90
C VAL A 11 -3.80 2.68 13.68
N LEU A 12 -3.14 3.09 14.75
CA LEU A 12 -2.12 4.14 14.72
C LEU A 12 -0.74 3.51 14.84
N PHE A 13 0.22 4.09 14.13
CA PHE A 13 1.62 3.66 14.23
C PHE A 13 2.52 4.89 14.28
N SER A 14 3.78 4.69 14.68
CA SER A 14 4.71 5.79 14.91
C SER A 14 5.03 6.56 13.64
N PRO A 15 5.09 7.92 13.69
CA PRO A 15 5.57 8.72 12.55
C PRO A 15 7.00 8.39 12.13
N ASP A 16 7.79 7.77 13.00
CA ASP A 16 9.16 7.36 12.71
C ASP A 16 9.24 6.02 11.98
N GLU A 17 8.12 5.32 11.87
CA GLU A 17 8.07 4.03 11.20
C GLU A 17 7.64 4.19 9.75
N ILE A 18 8.24 3.38 8.88
CA ILE A 18 7.92 3.35 7.45
C ILE A 18 7.49 1.94 7.10
N ILE A 19 6.34 1.84 6.43
CA ILE A 19 5.86 0.58 5.87
C ILE A 19 6.45 0.46 4.47
N VAL A 20 7.18 -0.62 4.20
CA VAL A 20 7.82 -0.84 2.90
C VAL A 20 7.34 -2.15 2.32
N SER A 21 6.96 -2.12 1.05
CA SER A 21 6.70 -3.33 0.29
C SER A 21 7.17 -3.16 -1.15
N LYS A 22 7.49 -4.29 -1.78
CA LYS A 22 7.80 -4.37 -3.20
C LYS A 22 6.89 -5.41 -3.82
N THR A 23 6.56 -5.20 -5.09
CA THR A 23 5.77 -6.15 -5.86
C THR A 23 6.45 -6.47 -7.17
N ASP A 24 6.01 -7.56 -7.82
CA ASP A 24 6.31 -7.81 -9.22
C ASP A 24 5.41 -6.94 -10.12
N CYS A 25 5.51 -7.13 -11.43
CA CYS A 25 4.72 -6.36 -12.40
C CYS A 25 3.22 -6.67 -12.34
N LEU A 26 2.85 -7.78 -11.75
CA LEU A 26 1.45 -8.18 -11.58
C LEU A 26 0.86 -7.69 -10.26
N GLY A 27 1.65 -7.01 -9.45
CA GLY A 27 1.20 -6.50 -8.16
C GLY A 27 1.28 -7.50 -7.01
N LYS A 28 1.93 -8.64 -7.20
CA LYS A 28 2.14 -9.62 -6.13
C LYS A 28 3.32 -9.19 -5.27
N MET A 29 3.16 -9.25 -3.96
CA MET A 29 4.20 -8.82 -3.03
C MET A 29 5.39 -9.76 -3.05
N THR A 30 6.58 -9.18 -3.23
CA THR A 30 7.86 -9.88 -3.25
C THR A 30 8.72 -9.56 -2.04
N TYR A 31 8.44 -8.45 -1.38
CA TYR A 31 9.12 -8.01 -0.17
C TYR A 31 8.18 -7.22 0.71
N VAL A 32 8.24 -7.45 2.01
CA VAL A 32 7.56 -6.66 3.04
C VAL A 32 8.52 -6.49 4.21
N ASN A 33 8.47 -5.32 4.86
CA ASN A 33 9.29 -5.12 6.05
C ASN A 33 8.51 -5.44 7.32
N GLN A 34 9.22 -5.45 8.45
CA GLN A 34 8.62 -5.82 9.74
C GLN A 34 7.52 -4.85 10.17
N THR A 35 7.69 -3.55 9.89
CA THR A 35 6.65 -2.57 10.22
C THR A 35 5.34 -2.87 9.51
N PHE A 36 5.41 -3.31 8.25
CA PHE A 36 4.20 -3.71 7.51
C PHE A 36 3.48 -4.85 8.23
N CYS A 37 4.23 -5.87 8.64
CA CYS A 37 3.65 -7.00 9.37
C CYS A 37 3.04 -6.54 10.70
N ASN A 38 3.73 -5.68 11.42
CA ASN A 38 3.26 -5.20 12.73
C ASN A 38 1.97 -4.39 12.62
N VAL A 39 1.88 -3.50 11.64
CA VAL A 39 0.70 -2.63 11.47
C VAL A 39 -0.48 -3.41 10.89
N SER A 40 -0.24 -4.21 9.87
CA SER A 40 -1.32 -4.93 9.17
C SER A 40 -1.81 -6.16 9.95
N GLY A 41 -0.99 -6.69 10.84
CA GLY A 41 -1.30 -7.92 11.57
C GLY A 41 -1.05 -9.20 10.80
N TYR A 42 -0.64 -9.11 9.54
CA TYR A 42 -0.29 -10.28 8.73
C TYR A 42 1.14 -10.71 8.99
N LYS A 43 1.39 -12.01 8.90
CA LYS A 43 2.75 -12.53 8.89
C LYS A 43 3.37 -12.34 7.51
N GLU A 44 4.71 -12.27 7.45
CA GLU A 44 5.42 -12.18 6.18
C GLU A 44 5.00 -13.28 5.22
N THR A 45 4.90 -14.52 5.71
CA THR A 45 4.49 -15.67 4.91
C THR A 45 3.07 -15.55 4.36
N GLU A 46 2.21 -14.78 5.03
CA GLU A 46 0.84 -14.55 4.58
C GLU A 46 0.76 -13.45 3.51
N LEU A 47 1.74 -12.55 3.49
CA LEU A 47 1.76 -11.42 2.56
C LEU A 47 2.50 -11.76 1.27
N LEU A 48 3.65 -12.43 1.36
CA LEU A 48 4.46 -12.72 0.18
C LEU A 48 3.71 -13.59 -0.82
N GLY A 49 3.75 -13.19 -2.09
CA GLY A 49 3.04 -13.85 -3.17
C GLY A 49 1.58 -13.45 -3.32
N GLN A 50 1.04 -12.68 -2.37
CA GLN A 50 -0.34 -12.20 -2.45
C GLN A 50 -0.41 -10.88 -3.19
N PRO A 51 -1.53 -10.61 -3.88
CA PRO A 51 -1.70 -9.31 -4.51
C PRO A 51 -1.78 -8.21 -3.46
N HIS A 52 -1.26 -7.04 -3.79
CA HIS A 52 -1.27 -5.90 -2.87
C HIS A 52 -2.69 -5.45 -2.50
N SER A 53 -3.67 -5.80 -3.32
CA SER A 53 -5.09 -5.54 -3.04
C SER A 53 -5.61 -6.25 -1.78
N LEU A 54 -4.86 -7.23 -1.25
CA LEU A 54 -5.21 -7.90 0.00
C LEU A 54 -5.41 -6.92 1.15
N ILE A 55 -4.60 -5.86 1.20
CA ILE A 55 -4.65 -4.85 2.27
C ILE A 55 -5.52 -3.64 1.92
N ARG A 56 -6.14 -3.64 0.75
CA ARG A 56 -7.01 -2.54 0.35
C ARG A 56 -8.30 -2.59 1.15
N HIS A 57 -8.67 -1.45 1.77
CA HIS A 57 -9.95 -1.38 2.48
C HIS A 57 -11.10 -1.46 1.48
N ALA A 58 -12.12 -2.27 1.79
CA ALA A 58 -13.25 -2.52 0.89
C ALA A 58 -14.04 -1.25 0.55
N ASN A 59 -14.08 -0.28 1.47
CA ASN A 59 -14.82 0.96 1.28
C ASN A 59 -14.02 2.05 0.56
N MET A 60 -12.77 1.77 0.20
CA MET A 60 -11.96 2.69 -0.59
C MET A 60 -12.43 2.65 -2.04
N PRO A 61 -12.69 3.80 -2.71
CA PRO A 61 -13.18 3.79 -4.08
C PRO A 61 -12.23 3.06 -5.03
N ARG A 62 -12.80 2.19 -5.86
CA ARG A 62 -12.01 1.40 -6.83
C ARG A 62 -11.28 2.29 -7.85
N CYS A 63 -11.88 3.43 -8.21
CA CYS A 63 -11.26 4.34 -9.18
C CYS A 63 -9.93 4.90 -8.70
N VAL A 64 -9.73 5.04 -7.39
CA VAL A 64 -8.46 5.49 -6.82
C VAL A 64 -7.37 4.48 -7.14
N PHE A 65 -7.63 3.20 -6.90
CA PHE A 65 -6.65 2.15 -7.17
C PHE A 65 -6.40 1.94 -8.65
N LYS A 66 -7.43 2.08 -9.48
CA LYS A 66 -7.28 2.02 -10.92
C LYS A 66 -6.37 3.13 -11.42
N LEU A 67 -6.56 4.35 -10.93
CA LEU A 67 -5.73 5.49 -11.30
C LEU A 67 -4.27 5.28 -10.87
N VAL A 68 -4.06 4.81 -9.65
CA VAL A 68 -2.72 4.49 -9.13
C VAL A 68 -2.05 3.46 -10.04
N TRP A 69 -2.74 2.36 -10.35
CA TRP A 69 -2.21 1.28 -11.17
C TRP A 69 -1.83 1.76 -12.57
N GLU A 70 -2.70 2.54 -13.19
CA GLU A 70 -2.43 3.10 -14.52
C GLU A 70 -1.20 4.00 -14.53
N ARG A 71 -1.05 4.84 -13.51
CA ARG A 71 0.09 5.76 -13.43
C ARG A 71 1.41 5.03 -13.23
N ILE A 72 1.46 4.06 -12.32
CA ILE A 72 2.72 3.34 -12.07
C ILE A 72 3.09 2.44 -13.24
N GLN A 73 2.11 1.88 -13.95
CA GLN A 73 2.38 1.10 -15.16
C GLN A 73 2.94 1.97 -16.29
N SER A 74 2.62 3.25 -16.30
CA SER A 74 3.16 4.20 -17.30
C SER A 74 4.56 4.71 -16.95
N GLY A 75 5.15 4.22 -15.85
CA GLY A 75 6.48 4.63 -15.42
C GLY A 75 6.50 5.87 -14.53
N ARG A 76 5.33 6.32 -14.07
CA ARG A 76 5.23 7.51 -13.21
C ARG A 76 5.14 7.11 -11.75
N GLU A 77 5.72 7.93 -10.88
CA GLU A 77 5.51 7.77 -9.45
C GLU A 77 4.15 8.32 -9.02
N VAL A 78 3.65 7.82 -7.89
CA VAL A 78 2.37 8.25 -7.34
C VAL A 78 2.56 8.58 -5.86
N PHE A 79 1.99 9.72 -5.45
CA PHE A 79 1.80 10.09 -4.05
C PHE A 79 0.32 10.15 -3.77
N GLY A 80 -0.11 9.67 -2.61
CA GLY A 80 -1.50 9.79 -2.24
C GLY A 80 -1.80 9.25 -0.87
N TYR A 81 -2.90 9.73 -0.30
CA TYR A 81 -3.45 9.21 0.94
C TYR A 81 -4.32 8.02 0.61
N VAL A 82 -4.08 6.91 1.28
CA VAL A 82 -4.91 5.71 1.12
C VAL A 82 -5.24 5.11 2.48
N VAL A 83 -6.33 4.36 2.51
CA VAL A 83 -6.74 3.59 3.68
C VAL A 83 -6.54 2.12 3.37
N ASN A 84 -5.80 1.46 4.23
CA ASN A 84 -5.57 0.03 4.13
C ASN A 84 -6.30 -0.69 5.26
N GLN A 85 -6.47 -2.00 5.11
CA GLN A 85 -7.18 -2.84 6.06
C GLN A 85 -6.24 -3.85 6.69
N THR A 86 -6.40 -4.06 8.01
CA THR A 86 -5.66 -5.08 8.75
C THR A 86 -6.33 -6.44 8.62
N ILE A 87 -5.64 -7.48 9.08
CA ILE A 87 -6.18 -8.85 9.10
C ILE A 87 -7.46 -8.95 9.95
N ASN A 88 -7.60 -8.09 10.95
CA ASN A 88 -8.77 -8.05 11.85
C ASN A 88 -9.86 -7.10 11.35
N HIS A 89 -9.76 -6.59 10.11
CA HIS A 89 -10.70 -5.66 9.51
C HIS A 89 -10.71 -4.28 10.16
N ASP A 90 -9.64 -3.92 10.85
CA ASP A 90 -9.38 -2.55 11.27
C ASP A 90 -8.72 -1.80 10.12
N TYR A 91 -8.56 -0.50 10.24
CA TYR A 91 -8.01 0.30 9.15
C TYR A 91 -6.89 1.22 9.61
N TYR A 92 -6.04 1.60 8.67
CA TYR A 92 -4.99 2.58 8.93
C TYR A 92 -4.78 3.47 7.71
N TRP A 93 -4.64 4.76 8.00
CA TRP A 93 -4.34 5.77 6.98
C TRP A 93 -2.86 5.84 6.73
N VAL A 94 -2.48 5.95 5.48
CA VAL A 94 -1.09 6.13 5.08
C VAL A 94 -0.97 7.19 4.00
N MET A 95 0.17 7.89 4.01
CA MET A 95 0.65 8.64 2.86
C MET A 95 1.54 7.69 2.08
N ALA A 96 1.10 7.30 0.90
CA ALA A 96 1.81 6.33 0.08
C ALA A 96 2.63 7.02 -1.00
N HIS A 97 3.85 6.52 -1.22
CA HIS A 97 4.70 6.90 -2.33
C HIS A 97 5.08 5.62 -3.06
N ILE A 98 4.64 5.50 -4.31
CA ILE A 98 4.82 4.29 -5.12
C ILE A 98 5.63 4.65 -6.35
N THR A 99 6.68 3.87 -6.59
CA THR A 99 7.58 4.07 -7.74
C THR A 99 7.79 2.77 -8.48
N PRO A 100 7.95 2.83 -9.83
CA PRO A 100 8.37 1.65 -10.58
C PRO A 100 9.83 1.31 -10.29
N SER A 101 10.15 0.02 -10.34
CA SER A 101 11.53 -0.48 -10.25
C SER A 101 11.96 -0.97 -11.63
N TYR A 102 13.20 -0.65 -12.01
CA TYR A 102 13.73 -0.95 -13.34
C TYR A 102 14.91 -1.91 -13.27
N ASN A 103 15.06 -2.74 -14.30
CA ASN A 103 16.27 -3.56 -14.47
C ASN A 103 17.35 -2.78 -15.24
N ALA A 104 18.48 -3.42 -15.52
CA ALA A 104 19.60 -2.81 -16.23
C ALA A 104 19.23 -2.36 -17.67
N GLN A 105 18.18 -2.93 -18.26
CA GLN A 105 17.69 -2.59 -19.59
C GLN A 105 16.57 -1.55 -19.57
N ASN A 106 16.31 -0.92 -18.43
CA ASN A 106 15.24 0.07 -18.21
C ASN A 106 13.82 -0.49 -18.42
N HIS A 107 13.64 -1.78 -18.22
CA HIS A 107 12.30 -2.38 -18.20
C HIS A 107 11.77 -2.37 -16.77
N ILE A 108 10.48 -2.11 -16.60
CA ILE A 108 9.82 -2.18 -15.30
C ILE A 108 9.77 -3.65 -14.86
N ILE A 109 10.33 -3.95 -13.69
CA ILE A 109 10.35 -5.30 -13.13
C ILE A 109 9.48 -5.43 -11.88
N GLY A 110 8.89 -4.35 -11.43
CA GLY A 110 8.03 -4.33 -10.26
C GLY A 110 7.84 -2.93 -9.75
N TYR A 111 7.28 -2.83 -8.54
CA TYR A 111 6.95 -1.56 -7.92
C TYR A 111 7.40 -1.54 -6.47
N HIS A 112 7.75 -0.35 -6.00
CA HIS A 112 8.21 -0.12 -4.63
C HIS A 112 7.24 0.85 -3.97
N SER A 113 6.78 0.53 -2.77
CA SER A 113 5.85 1.38 -2.03
C SER A 113 6.41 1.68 -0.64
N ASN A 114 6.51 2.98 -0.34
CA ASN A 114 6.79 3.48 1.00
C ASN A 114 5.55 4.15 1.54
N ARG A 115 5.19 3.85 2.78
CA ARG A 115 4.00 4.42 3.41
C ARG A 115 4.34 4.90 4.80
N ARG A 116 3.84 6.08 5.13
CA ARG A 116 4.05 6.73 6.42
C ARG A 116 2.72 7.18 7.00
N VAL A 117 2.73 7.47 8.28
CA VAL A 117 1.60 8.17 8.92
C VAL A 117 1.38 9.49 8.17
N PRO A 118 0.13 9.80 7.79
CA PRO A 118 -0.15 11.08 7.13
C PRO A 118 0.20 12.25 8.03
N ASP A 119 0.76 13.30 7.43
CA ASP A 119 1.00 14.54 8.16
C ASP A 119 -0.34 15.16 8.52
N LYS A 120 -0.43 15.63 9.75
CA LYS A 120 -1.60 16.39 10.17
C LYS A 120 -1.40 17.83 9.74
N ALA A 121 -2.32 18.30 8.94
CA ALA A 121 -2.32 19.70 8.56
C ALA A 121 -2.61 20.60 9.75
#